data_16dfd4a443588f9203a0cd87bb5c33ee
#
_entry.id   16dfd4a443588f9203a0cd87bb5c33ee
#
_cell.length_a   1.000
_cell.length_b   1.000
_cell.length_c   1.000
_cell.angle_alpha   90.00
_cell.angle_beta   90.00
_cell.angle_gamma   90.00
#
_symmetry.space_group_name_H-M   'P 1'
#
loop_
_entity.id
_entity.type
_entity.pdbx_description
1 polymer ?
#
loop_
_entity_poly.entity_id
_entity_poly.type
_entity_poly.pdbx_seq_one_letter_code
_entity_poly.pdbx_strand_id
1 'polypeptide(L)'
;MAGIPHDHYEPKSGLEKWLHKRLPVVALVYDTLMIPTPRNLNWMWIWGIVLTYCLAHMIVTGIVLAMHYTPHVDMAFASVEHIMRDVNGGHMIRYLHANGASLFFFAVYIHIFRGLYYGSYKAPREVTWIVGMIIYLCMMGTAFMGYVLPWGQMSFWGATVITGLFGAIPGIGEPIQTWLLGGPAVDNATLNRFFSLHYLLPFVIAALVAVHIWAFHSTGNNNPTRGEVRRGSKEVVKKDTLPFWPYFVIKDLF
;
A
#
# COMPACT_ATOMS: atom_id res chain seq x y z
N MET A 1 -24.87 4.01 -9.43
CA MET A 1 -24.33 4.88 -8.37
C MET A 1 -24.14 6.25 -8.98
N ALA A 2 -24.75 7.30 -8.45
CA ALA A 2 -24.53 8.66 -8.94
C ALA A 2 -23.11 9.08 -8.47
N GLY A 3 -22.15 9.04 -9.37
CA GLY A 3 -20.80 9.56 -9.13
C GLY A 3 -20.81 11.07 -8.88
N ILE A 4 -19.68 11.62 -8.45
CA ILE A 4 -19.53 13.08 -8.32
C ILE A 4 -19.73 13.71 -9.70
N PRO A 5 -20.58 14.74 -9.86
CA PRO A 5 -20.82 15.33 -11.16
C PRO A 5 -19.55 15.99 -11.72
N HIS A 6 -19.01 15.47 -12.79
CA HIS A 6 -17.92 16.05 -13.58
C HIS A 6 -18.11 15.72 -15.07
N ASP A 7 -17.36 16.37 -15.93
CA ASP A 7 -17.42 16.12 -17.36
C ASP A 7 -16.66 14.81 -17.66
N HIS A 8 -17.34 13.84 -18.25
CA HIS A 8 -16.75 12.55 -18.64
C HIS A 8 -15.98 12.66 -19.95
N TYR A 9 -15.01 11.73 -20.11
CA TYR A 9 -14.24 11.66 -21.34
C TYR A 9 -15.09 11.25 -22.54
N GLU A 10 -15.01 12.03 -23.62
CA GLU A 10 -15.61 11.70 -24.90
C GLU A 10 -14.52 11.39 -25.95
N PRO A 11 -14.50 10.16 -26.51
CA PRO A 11 -13.50 9.77 -27.50
C PRO A 11 -13.68 10.53 -28.82
N LYS A 12 -12.61 11.12 -29.35
CA LYS A 12 -12.64 12.00 -30.52
C LYS A 12 -12.32 11.27 -31.84
N SER A 13 -11.25 10.48 -31.85
CA SER A 13 -10.79 9.75 -33.05
C SER A 13 -11.47 8.40 -33.24
N GLY A 14 -11.40 7.83 -34.47
CA GLY A 14 -11.93 6.51 -34.76
C GLY A 14 -11.24 5.41 -33.94
N LEU A 15 -9.92 5.51 -33.73
CA LEU A 15 -9.14 4.58 -32.91
C LEU A 15 -9.54 4.67 -31.44
N GLU A 16 -9.71 5.88 -30.90
CA GLU A 16 -10.18 6.10 -29.53
C GLU A 16 -11.58 5.52 -29.31
N LYS A 17 -12.52 5.75 -30.24
CA LYS A 17 -13.86 5.16 -30.19
C LYS A 17 -13.82 3.64 -30.21
N TRP A 18 -12.98 3.06 -31.05
CA TRP A 18 -12.81 1.62 -31.13
C TRP A 18 -12.24 1.03 -29.83
N LEU A 19 -11.19 1.67 -29.28
CA LEU A 19 -10.57 1.25 -28.03
C LEU A 19 -11.51 1.44 -26.85
N HIS A 20 -12.15 2.61 -26.73
CA HIS A 20 -13.08 2.94 -25.65
C HIS A 20 -14.24 1.93 -25.53
N LYS A 21 -14.76 1.47 -26.67
CA LYS A 21 -15.83 0.46 -26.69
C LYS A 21 -15.39 -0.89 -26.13
N ARG A 22 -14.09 -1.21 -26.17
CA ARG A 22 -13.53 -2.53 -25.77
C ARG A 22 -12.82 -2.48 -24.43
N LEU A 23 -12.07 -1.44 -24.21
CA LEU A 23 -11.27 -1.22 -23.02
C LEU A 23 -11.17 0.29 -22.74
N PRO A 24 -12.03 0.87 -21.92
CA PRO A 24 -12.16 2.31 -21.73
C PRO A 24 -11.05 2.88 -20.80
N VAL A 25 -9.77 2.52 -21.03
CA VAL A 25 -8.65 2.94 -20.18
C VAL A 25 -8.47 4.45 -20.19
N VAL A 26 -8.58 5.09 -21.35
CA VAL A 26 -8.42 6.55 -21.47
C VAL A 26 -9.50 7.27 -20.69
N ALA A 27 -10.76 6.80 -20.78
CA ALA A 27 -11.84 7.35 -19.99
C ALA A 27 -11.63 7.15 -18.49
N LEU A 28 -11.20 5.95 -18.07
CA LEU A 28 -10.92 5.66 -16.66
C LEU A 28 -9.83 6.57 -16.11
N VAL A 29 -8.73 6.76 -16.86
CA VAL A 29 -7.64 7.66 -16.46
C VAL A 29 -8.13 9.11 -16.44
N TYR A 30 -8.85 9.56 -17.46
CA TYR A 30 -9.39 10.91 -17.53
C TYR A 30 -10.34 11.19 -16.35
N ASP A 31 -11.31 10.32 -16.10
CA ASP A 31 -12.28 10.49 -15.03
C ASP A 31 -11.60 10.48 -13.65
N THR A 32 -10.53 9.69 -13.50
CA THR A 32 -9.70 9.69 -12.29
C THR A 32 -8.96 11.02 -12.11
N LEU A 33 -8.39 11.57 -13.17
CA LEU A 33 -7.64 12.83 -13.13
C LEU A 33 -8.55 14.06 -12.99
N MET A 34 -9.77 14.00 -13.49
CA MET A 34 -10.72 15.12 -13.45
C MET A 34 -11.67 15.11 -12.26
N ILE A 35 -11.43 14.21 -11.30
CA ILE A 35 -12.28 14.13 -10.10
C ILE A 35 -12.31 15.49 -9.35
N PRO A 36 -13.51 16.01 -9.02
CA PRO A 36 -13.65 17.24 -8.26
C PRO A 36 -13.05 17.09 -6.86
N THR A 37 -12.05 17.89 -6.55
CA THR A 37 -11.28 17.84 -5.31
C THR A 37 -11.48 19.16 -4.54
N PRO A 38 -11.78 19.14 -3.23
CA PRO A 38 -11.97 20.34 -2.44
C PRO A 38 -10.75 21.27 -2.48
N ARG A 39 -10.98 22.58 -2.68
CA ARG A 39 -9.92 23.60 -2.81
C ARG A 39 -9.08 23.76 -1.56
N ASN A 40 -9.63 23.45 -0.39
CA ASN A 40 -9.03 23.67 0.93
C ASN A 40 -8.31 22.46 1.50
N LEU A 41 -7.97 21.45 0.66
CA LEU A 41 -7.12 20.36 1.10
C LEU A 41 -5.73 20.88 1.47
N ASN A 42 -5.22 20.48 2.62
CA ASN A 42 -3.90 20.82 3.12
C ASN A 42 -2.91 19.64 2.95
N TRP A 43 -1.69 19.80 3.39
CA TRP A 43 -0.62 18.80 3.28
C TRP A 43 -0.95 17.43 3.90
N MET A 44 -1.94 17.34 4.79
CA MET A 44 -2.38 16.07 5.35
C MET A 44 -2.99 15.11 4.31
N TRP A 45 -3.34 15.59 3.12
CA TRP A 45 -3.88 14.77 2.03
C TRP A 45 -2.83 14.18 1.10
N ILE A 46 -1.57 14.64 1.14
CA ILE A 46 -0.48 14.11 0.29
C ILE A 46 -0.02 12.70 0.69
N TRP A 47 -0.29 12.26 1.92
CA TRP A 47 0.24 10.99 2.44
C TRP A 47 -0.23 9.76 1.68
N GLY A 48 -1.35 9.83 0.96
CA GLY A 48 -1.79 8.76 0.06
C GLY A 48 -0.84 8.55 -1.12
N ILE A 49 -0.39 9.63 -1.77
CA ILE A 49 0.57 9.52 -2.87
C ILE A 49 1.97 9.14 -2.38
N VAL A 50 2.39 9.66 -1.22
CA VAL A 50 3.65 9.24 -0.57
C VAL A 50 3.66 7.73 -0.32
N LEU A 51 2.54 7.17 0.18
CA LEU A 51 2.40 5.72 0.39
C LEU A 51 2.45 4.93 -0.92
N THR A 52 1.87 5.45 -1.99
CA THR A 52 1.94 4.81 -3.32
C THR A 52 3.39 4.78 -3.83
N TYR A 53 4.12 5.87 -3.66
CA TYR A 53 5.55 5.92 -3.97
C TYR A 53 6.35 4.92 -3.11
N CYS A 54 6.11 4.89 -1.79
CA CYS A 54 6.76 3.93 -0.89
C CYS A 54 6.49 2.48 -1.33
N LEU A 55 5.25 2.13 -1.69
CA LEU A 55 4.91 0.79 -2.16
C LEU A 55 5.68 0.41 -3.42
N ALA A 56 5.69 1.29 -4.43
CA ALA A 56 6.43 1.07 -5.67
C ALA A 56 7.94 0.91 -5.40
N HIS A 57 8.50 1.77 -4.56
CA HIS A 57 9.90 1.73 -4.14
C HIS A 57 10.24 0.41 -3.43
N MET A 58 9.40 -0.04 -2.50
CA MET A 58 9.60 -1.29 -1.76
C MET A 58 9.52 -2.51 -2.67
N ILE A 59 8.58 -2.53 -3.63
CA ILE A 59 8.47 -3.62 -4.60
C ILE A 59 9.72 -3.67 -5.49
N VAL A 60 10.15 -2.56 -6.08
CA VAL A 60 11.30 -2.52 -6.99
C VAL A 60 12.58 -2.94 -6.27
N THR A 61 12.86 -2.34 -5.11
CA THR A 61 14.05 -2.70 -4.33
C THR A 61 14.00 -4.14 -3.84
N GLY A 62 12.83 -4.64 -3.44
CA GLY A 62 12.62 -6.03 -3.01
C GLY A 62 12.87 -7.05 -4.12
N ILE A 63 12.39 -6.78 -5.34
CA ILE A 63 12.66 -7.64 -6.51
C ILE A 63 14.17 -7.73 -6.78
N VAL A 64 14.89 -6.60 -6.75
CA VAL A 64 16.34 -6.58 -6.99
C VAL A 64 17.08 -7.35 -5.88
N LEU A 65 16.70 -7.17 -4.62
CA LEU A 65 17.30 -7.93 -3.50
C LEU A 65 17.03 -9.44 -3.64
N ALA A 66 15.83 -9.83 -4.05
CA ALA A 66 15.46 -11.23 -4.23
C ALA A 66 16.30 -11.96 -5.32
N MET A 67 16.85 -11.23 -6.29
CA MET A 67 17.75 -11.80 -7.31
C MET A 67 19.08 -12.31 -6.72
N HIS A 68 19.46 -11.85 -5.53
CA HIS A 68 20.74 -12.19 -4.89
C HIS A 68 20.56 -12.90 -3.54
N TYR A 69 19.34 -12.96 -3.02
CA TYR A 69 19.03 -13.55 -1.72
C TYR A 69 18.75 -15.06 -1.83
N THR A 70 19.25 -15.84 -0.88
CA THR A 70 19.00 -17.29 -0.79
C THR A 70 18.24 -17.64 0.48
N PRO A 71 16.97 -18.07 0.42
CA PRO A 71 16.15 -18.38 1.60
C PRO A 71 16.46 -19.78 2.19
N HIS A 72 17.63 -19.96 2.72
CA HIS A 72 18.09 -21.19 3.38
C HIS A 72 18.83 -20.84 4.67
N VAL A 73 18.60 -21.57 5.75
CA VAL A 73 19.16 -21.25 7.09
C VAL A 73 20.68 -21.13 7.11
N ASP A 74 21.38 -21.92 6.30
CA ASP A 74 22.85 -21.88 6.22
C ASP A 74 23.37 -20.78 5.28
N MET A 75 22.51 -20.20 4.43
CA MET A 75 22.93 -19.30 3.34
C MET A 75 22.33 -17.90 3.44
N ALA A 76 21.19 -17.74 4.12
CA ALA A 76 20.43 -16.48 4.13
C ALA A 76 21.29 -15.32 4.65
N PHE A 77 21.94 -15.48 5.78
CA PHE A 77 22.79 -14.44 6.36
C PHE A 77 23.98 -14.12 5.43
N ALA A 78 24.67 -15.15 4.92
CA ALA A 78 25.79 -14.96 3.99
C ALA A 78 25.36 -14.30 2.69
N SER A 79 24.15 -14.60 2.17
CA SER A 79 23.64 -13.95 0.95
C SER A 79 23.35 -12.45 1.17
N VAL A 80 22.88 -12.05 2.36
CA VAL A 80 22.71 -10.64 2.72
C VAL A 80 24.08 -9.93 2.83
N GLU A 81 25.09 -10.58 3.45
CA GLU A 81 26.46 -10.06 3.50
C GLU A 81 27.05 -9.89 2.09
N HIS A 82 26.84 -10.88 1.21
CA HIS A 82 27.22 -10.79 -0.20
C HIS A 82 26.56 -9.59 -0.90
N ILE A 83 25.26 -9.36 -0.71
CA ILE A 83 24.57 -8.19 -1.24
C ILE A 83 25.23 -6.90 -0.75
N MET A 84 25.58 -6.85 0.55
CA MET A 84 26.13 -5.65 1.17
C MET A 84 27.56 -5.33 0.74
N ARG A 85 28.37 -6.35 0.42
CA ARG A 85 29.83 -6.21 0.21
C ARG A 85 30.24 -6.36 -1.25
N ASP A 86 29.64 -7.32 -1.97
CA ASP A 86 30.19 -7.76 -3.26
C ASP A 86 29.32 -7.31 -4.44
N VAL A 87 27.99 -7.13 -4.22
CA VAL A 87 27.08 -6.66 -5.28
C VAL A 87 27.23 -5.17 -5.48
N ASN A 88 27.48 -4.73 -6.71
CA ASN A 88 27.63 -3.32 -7.04
C ASN A 88 26.36 -2.53 -6.73
N GLY A 89 26.43 -1.56 -5.82
CA GLY A 89 25.29 -0.80 -5.31
C GLY A 89 24.35 -1.58 -4.37
N GLY A 90 24.68 -2.82 -4.04
CA GLY A 90 23.82 -3.70 -3.23
C GLY A 90 23.57 -3.16 -1.82
N HIS A 91 24.58 -2.57 -1.17
CA HIS A 91 24.41 -1.90 0.11
C HIS A 91 23.38 -0.77 0.06
N MET A 92 23.39 0.02 -0.99
CA MET A 92 22.42 1.12 -1.15
C MET A 92 21.00 0.60 -1.30
N ILE A 93 20.77 -0.39 -2.16
CA ILE A 93 19.45 -1.01 -2.37
C ILE A 93 18.95 -1.67 -1.09
N ARG A 94 19.84 -2.37 -0.36
CA ARG A 94 19.51 -2.99 0.93
C ARG A 94 19.09 -1.95 1.96
N TYR A 95 19.80 -0.83 2.09
CA TYR A 95 19.44 0.24 3.01
C TYR A 95 18.17 0.97 2.57
N LEU A 96 17.99 1.25 1.28
CA LEU A 96 16.77 1.83 0.75
C LEU A 96 15.54 0.96 1.05
N HIS A 97 15.68 -0.36 0.93
CA HIS A 97 14.61 -1.30 1.27
C HIS A 97 14.33 -1.31 2.78
N ALA A 98 15.34 -1.51 3.60
CA ALA A 98 15.17 -1.62 5.06
C ALA A 98 14.65 -0.31 5.70
N ASN A 99 15.25 0.84 5.34
CA ASN A 99 14.83 2.14 5.87
C ASN A 99 13.54 2.63 5.19
N GLY A 100 13.34 2.25 3.92
CA GLY A 100 12.08 2.49 3.20
C GLY A 100 10.88 1.87 3.90
N ALA A 101 11.03 0.70 4.51
CA ALA A 101 9.98 0.09 5.33
C ALA A 101 9.61 0.98 6.53
N SER A 102 10.58 1.55 7.22
CA SER A 102 10.33 2.48 8.34
C SER A 102 9.61 3.75 7.88
N LEU A 103 10.04 4.34 6.75
CA LEU A 103 9.36 5.49 6.15
C LEU A 103 7.91 5.15 5.75
N PHE A 104 7.69 3.95 5.19
CA PHE A 104 6.36 3.50 4.80
C PHE A 104 5.42 3.41 6.01
N PHE A 105 5.87 2.86 7.14
CA PHE A 105 5.09 2.83 8.39
C PHE A 105 4.86 4.22 8.97
N PHE A 106 5.87 5.07 8.98
CA PHE A 106 5.70 6.47 9.39
C PHE A 106 4.61 7.17 8.57
N ALA A 107 4.66 7.04 7.25
CA ALA A 107 3.69 7.64 6.35
C ALA A 107 2.27 7.08 6.54
N VAL A 108 2.13 5.76 6.76
CA VAL A 108 0.80 5.15 6.97
C VAL A 108 0.18 5.56 8.29
N TYR A 109 0.97 5.74 9.34
CA TYR A 109 0.44 6.25 10.62
C TYR A 109 -0.15 7.65 10.47
N ILE A 110 0.53 8.55 9.76
CA ILE A 110 -0.01 9.89 9.48
C ILE A 110 -1.27 9.81 8.62
N HIS A 111 -1.26 8.93 7.62
CA HIS A 111 -2.42 8.70 6.76
C HIS A 111 -3.64 8.19 7.53
N ILE A 112 -3.47 7.23 8.43
CA ILE A 112 -4.52 6.72 9.32
C ILE A 112 -4.99 7.82 10.28
N PHE A 113 -4.04 8.50 10.92
CA PHE A 113 -4.35 9.60 11.85
C PHE A 113 -5.17 10.70 11.18
N ARG A 114 -4.81 11.10 9.94
CA ARG A 114 -5.60 12.04 9.14
C ARG A 114 -7.03 11.54 8.94
N GLY A 115 -7.20 10.25 8.63
CA GLY A 115 -8.51 9.61 8.48
C GLY A 115 -9.37 9.72 9.75
N LEU A 116 -8.76 9.48 10.91
CA LEU A 116 -9.42 9.57 12.21
C LEU A 116 -9.73 11.03 12.59
N TYR A 117 -8.75 11.92 12.48
CA TYR A 117 -8.88 13.33 12.87
C TYR A 117 -9.97 14.06 12.08
N TYR A 118 -10.03 13.88 10.77
CA TYR A 118 -11.02 14.53 9.91
C TYR A 118 -12.30 13.71 9.72
N GLY A 119 -12.44 12.56 10.38
CA GLY A 119 -13.62 11.71 10.25
C GLY A 119 -13.80 11.10 8.86
N SER A 120 -12.70 10.92 8.10
CA SER A 120 -12.75 10.40 6.73
C SER A 120 -13.19 8.92 6.65
N TYR A 121 -13.29 8.23 7.79
CA TYR A 121 -13.77 6.86 7.91
C TYR A 121 -15.30 6.75 7.98
N LYS A 122 -16.00 7.86 8.20
CA LYS A 122 -17.47 7.89 8.35
C LYS A 122 -18.16 7.76 7.00
N ALA A 123 -19.46 7.44 7.06
CA ALA A 123 -20.30 7.33 5.87
C ALA A 123 -20.08 8.48 4.89
N PRO A 124 -19.97 8.16 3.62
CA PRO A 124 -20.09 6.88 2.93
C PRO A 124 -18.74 6.22 2.58
N ARG A 125 -17.71 6.41 3.39
CA ARG A 125 -16.30 5.98 3.12
C ARG A 125 -15.88 4.76 3.94
N GLU A 126 -16.84 4.02 4.52
CA GLU A 126 -16.59 2.86 5.36
C GLU A 126 -15.79 1.78 4.61
N VAL A 127 -16.17 1.51 3.35
CA VAL A 127 -15.46 0.52 2.53
C VAL A 127 -14.01 0.95 2.28
N THR A 128 -13.77 2.23 1.98
CA THR A 128 -12.42 2.77 1.82
C THR A 128 -11.60 2.57 3.10
N TRP A 129 -12.20 2.82 4.26
CA TRP A 129 -11.55 2.61 5.56
C TRP A 129 -11.24 1.13 5.82
N ILE A 130 -12.21 0.23 5.62
CA ILE A 130 -12.04 -1.20 5.86
C ILE A 130 -10.92 -1.77 4.97
N VAL A 131 -10.94 -1.46 3.68
CA VAL A 131 -9.87 -1.90 2.76
C VAL A 131 -8.52 -1.34 3.19
N GLY A 132 -8.46 -0.07 3.63
CA GLY A 132 -7.25 0.53 4.20
C GLY A 132 -6.72 -0.21 5.43
N MET A 133 -7.59 -0.66 6.33
CA MET A 133 -7.20 -1.46 7.49
C MET A 133 -6.69 -2.85 7.12
N ILE A 134 -7.28 -3.48 6.10
CA ILE A 134 -6.79 -4.76 5.57
C ILE A 134 -5.38 -4.58 4.96
N ILE A 135 -5.16 -3.51 4.19
CA ILE A 135 -3.84 -3.16 3.66
C ILE A 135 -2.84 -3.01 4.80
N TYR A 136 -3.20 -2.29 5.85
CA TYR A 136 -2.32 -2.07 7.01
C TYR A 136 -1.93 -3.40 7.70
N LEU A 137 -2.88 -4.32 7.90
CA LEU A 137 -2.59 -5.65 8.44
C LEU A 137 -1.67 -6.47 7.53
N CYS A 138 -1.90 -6.41 6.21
CA CYS A 138 -1.01 -7.05 5.24
C CYS A 138 0.40 -6.43 5.26
N MET A 139 0.51 -5.09 5.42
CA MET A 139 1.80 -4.41 5.58
C MET A 139 2.54 -4.88 6.84
N MET A 140 1.85 -5.00 7.97
CA MET A 140 2.45 -5.52 9.23
C MET A 140 3.01 -6.92 9.04
N GLY A 141 2.22 -7.83 8.45
CA GLY A 141 2.65 -9.19 8.14
C GLY A 141 3.85 -9.22 7.18
N THR A 142 3.79 -8.40 6.12
CA THR A 142 4.89 -8.28 5.14
C THR A 142 6.18 -7.80 5.81
N ALA A 143 6.12 -6.74 6.60
CA ALA A 143 7.29 -6.18 7.26
C ALA A 143 7.89 -7.15 8.29
N PHE A 144 7.05 -7.82 9.07
CA PHE A 144 7.50 -8.83 10.03
C PHE A 144 8.25 -9.96 9.32
N MET A 145 7.67 -10.55 8.29
CA MET A 145 8.34 -11.62 7.54
C MET A 145 9.64 -11.14 6.91
N GLY A 146 9.67 -9.91 6.34
CA GLY A 146 10.88 -9.31 5.78
C GLY A 146 12.01 -9.11 6.79
N TYR A 147 11.65 -8.78 8.04
CA TYR A 147 12.62 -8.63 9.12
C TYR A 147 13.28 -9.97 9.52
N VAL A 148 12.57 -11.09 9.29
CA VAL A 148 13.10 -12.43 9.55
C VAL A 148 14.12 -12.87 8.52
N LEU A 149 14.02 -12.40 7.27
CA LEU A 149 14.83 -12.89 6.13
C LEU A 149 16.35 -12.78 6.31
N PRO A 150 16.93 -11.73 6.94
CA PRO A 150 18.38 -11.69 7.18
C PRO A 150 18.92 -12.83 8.05
N TRP A 151 18.07 -13.54 8.76
CA TRP A 151 18.38 -14.72 9.55
C TRP A 151 19.49 -14.53 10.60
N GLY A 152 19.57 -13.31 11.13
CA GLY A 152 20.41 -12.99 12.27
C GLY A 152 19.72 -13.29 13.62
N GLN A 153 20.39 -13.02 14.72
CA GLN A 153 19.85 -13.25 16.08
C GLN A 153 18.50 -12.56 16.31
N MET A 154 18.39 -11.30 15.91
CA MET A 154 17.13 -10.55 16.06
C MET A 154 16.02 -11.12 15.15
N SER A 155 16.35 -11.62 13.97
CA SER A 155 15.41 -12.27 13.07
C SER A 155 14.85 -13.55 13.66
N PHE A 156 15.72 -14.41 14.15
CA PHE A 156 15.36 -15.70 14.77
C PHE A 156 14.50 -15.53 16.03
N TRP A 157 14.95 -14.71 16.96
CA TRP A 157 14.21 -14.47 18.20
C TRP A 157 12.93 -13.66 17.98
N GLY A 158 12.93 -12.72 17.03
CA GLY A 158 11.72 -12.02 16.60
C GLY A 158 10.68 -12.97 16.02
N ALA A 159 11.09 -13.90 15.16
CA ALA A 159 10.20 -14.94 14.64
C ALA A 159 9.64 -15.82 15.77
N THR A 160 10.49 -16.27 16.69
CA THR A 160 10.08 -17.11 17.82
C THR A 160 9.04 -16.42 18.71
N VAL A 161 9.28 -15.16 19.08
CA VAL A 161 8.36 -14.40 19.95
C VAL A 161 7.04 -14.12 19.27
N ILE A 162 7.07 -13.59 18.04
CA ILE A 162 5.84 -13.19 17.33
C ILE A 162 4.98 -14.40 16.96
N THR A 163 5.60 -15.50 16.51
CA THR A 163 4.82 -16.72 16.22
C THR A 163 4.30 -17.38 17.48
N GLY A 164 5.02 -17.26 18.60
CA GLY A 164 4.59 -17.71 19.92
C GLY A 164 3.29 -17.04 20.42
N LEU A 165 3.04 -15.79 20.02
CA LEU A 165 1.77 -15.11 20.34
C LEU A 165 0.56 -15.82 19.72
N PHE A 166 0.71 -16.41 18.54
CA PHE A 166 -0.36 -17.22 17.94
C PHE A 166 -0.62 -18.49 18.74
N GLY A 167 0.45 -19.11 19.28
CA GLY A 167 0.35 -20.29 20.17
C GLY A 167 -0.44 -20.04 21.45
N ALA A 168 -0.50 -18.80 21.93
CA ALA A 168 -1.25 -18.40 23.11
C ALA A 168 -2.79 -18.38 22.92
N ILE A 169 -3.29 -18.53 21.70
CA ILE A 169 -4.74 -18.54 21.43
C ILE A 169 -5.34 -19.86 21.96
N PRO A 170 -6.32 -19.81 22.90
CA PRO A 170 -6.86 -21.03 23.48
C PRO A 170 -7.48 -21.96 22.42
N GLY A 171 -7.14 -23.24 22.49
CA GLY A 171 -7.74 -24.31 21.68
C GLY A 171 -7.21 -24.46 20.25
N ILE A 172 -6.86 -23.37 19.58
CA ILE A 172 -6.41 -23.40 18.17
C ILE A 172 -5.00 -22.83 17.97
N GLY A 173 -4.36 -22.31 19.02
CA GLY A 173 -3.10 -21.58 18.91
C GLY A 173 -1.93 -22.46 18.45
N GLU A 174 -1.74 -23.61 19.05
CA GLU A 174 -0.65 -24.54 18.70
C GLU A 174 -0.72 -25.02 17.23
N PRO A 175 -1.87 -25.48 16.70
CA PRO A 175 -2.03 -25.77 15.28
C PRO A 175 -1.68 -24.59 14.35
N ILE A 176 -2.13 -23.37 14.69
CA ILE A 176 -1.82 -22.15 13.90
C ILE A 176 -0.31 -21.86 13.94
N GLN A 177 0.31 -21.91 15.12
CA GLN A 177 1.74 -21.69 15.27
C GLN A 177 2.55 -22.70 14.47
N THR A 178 2.25 -24.00 14.62
CA THR A 178 2.91 -25.08 13.88
C THR A 178 2.75 -24.92 12.38
N TRP A 179 1.56 -24.52 11.93
CA TRP A 179 1.31 -24.23 10.51
C TRP A 179 2.12 -23.04 10.03
N LEU A 180 2.21 -21.95 10.77
CA LEU A 180 3.01 -20.77 10.43
C LEU A 180 4.51 -21.12 10.35
N LEU A 181 5.01 -21.86 11.34
CA LEU A 181 6.42 -22.27 11.42
C LEU A 181 6.78 -23.30 10.35
N GLY A 182 5.84 -24.18 9.99
CA GLY A 182 6.11 -25.35 9.15
C GLY A 182 6.74 -26.52 9.87
N GLY A 183 6.71 -26.48 11.20
CA GLY A 183 7.30 -27.48 12.09
C GLY A 183 7.15 -27.08 13.55
N PRO A 184 7.78 -27.81 14.48
CA PRO A 184 7.66 -27.56 15.92
C PRO A 184 8.46 -26.31 16.38
N ALA A 185 9.38 -25.81 15.57
CA ALA A 185 10.25 -24.67 15.92
C ALA A 185 10.55 -23.81 14.69
N VAL A 186 11.12 -22.62 14.96
CA VAL A 186 11.63 -21.71 13.91
C VAL A 186 12.84 -22.38 13.25
N ASP A 187 12.73 -22.66 11.94
CA ASP A 187 13.76 -23.37 11.18
C ASP A 187 13.63 -23.04 9.69
N ASN A 188 14.31 -23.80 8.84
CA ASN A 188 14.35 -23.62 7.38
C ASN A 188 12.95 -23.57 6.74
N ALA A 189 12.00 -24.38 7.22
CA ALA A 189 10.62 -24.33 6.75
C ALA A 189 9.97 -22.97 7.02
N THR A 190 10.24 -22.37 8.18
CA THR A 190 9.77 -21.02 8.55
C THR A 190 10.35 -19.97 7.62
N LEU A 191 11.68 -20.01 7.42
CA LEU A 191 12.36 -19.04 6.57
C LEU A 191 11.85 -19.07 5.13
N ASN A 192 11.67 -20.26 4.58
CA ASN A 192 11.18 -20.45 3.22
C ASN A 192 9.74 -19.92 3.03
N ARG A 193 8.85 -20.20 3.98
CA ARG A 193 7.47 -19.72 3.97
C ARG A 193 7.41 -18.19 4.09
N PHE A 194 8.23 -17.64 5.00
CA PHE A 194 8.28 -16.19 5.20
C PHE A 194 8.86 -15.46 4.00
N PHE A 195 9.86 -16.02 3.33
CA PHE A 195 10.34 -15.47 2.06
C PHE A 195 9.24 -15.47 0.99
N SER A 196 8.56 -16.60 0.80
CA SER A 196 7.51 -16.74 -0.21
C SER A 196 6.36 -15.77 0.04
N LEU A 197 5.88 -15.64 1.28
CA LEU A 197 4.79 -14.74 1.65
C LEU A 197 5.24 -13.28 1.62
N HIS A 198 6.47 -12.96 2.09
CA HIS A 198 7.01 -11.61 2.00
C HIS A 198 7.11 -11.13 0.55
N TYR A 199 7.52 -12.01 -0.37
CA TYR A 199 7.60 -11.70 -1.79
C TYR A 199 6.22 -11.52 -2.44
N LEU A 200 5.23 -12.34 -2.07
CA LEU A 200 3.88 -12.34 -2.64
C LEU A 200 3.02 -11.19 -2.12
N LEU A 201 3.02 -10.92 -0.81
CA LEU A 201 2.10 -9.99 -0.17
C LEU A 201 2.17 -8.55 -0.73
N PRO A 202 3.32 -7.97 -1.11
CA PRO A 202 3.37 -6.66 -1.74
C PRO A 202 2.52 -6.53 -3.00
N PHE A 203 2.39 -7.58 -3.80
CA PHE A 203 1.52 -7.59 -4.97
C PHE A 203 0.04 -7.68 -4.59
N VAL A 204 -0.28 -8.43 -3.54
CA VAL A 204 -1.64 -8.43 -2.96
C VAL A 204 -1.98 -7.04 -2.40
N ILE A 205 -1.04 -6.40 -1.71
CA ILE A 205 -1.19 -5.02 -1.23
C ILE A 205 -1.43 -4.07 -2.41
N ALA A 206 -0.67 -4.19 -3.50
CA ALA A 206 -0.85 -3.36 -4.69
C ALA A 206 -2.25 -3.52 -5.30
N ALA A 207 -2.77 -4.75 -5.38
CA ALA A 207 -4.13 -5.01 -5.83
C ALA A 207 -5.18 -4.39 -4.87
N LEU A 208 -4.99 -4.54 -3.56
CA LEU A 208 -5.86 -3.91 -2.55
C LEU A 208 -5.79 -2.38 -2.60
N VAL A 209 -4.61 -1.79 -2.87
CA VAL A 209 -4.45 -0.34 -3.06
C VAL A 209 -5.25 0.13 -4.28
N ALA A 210 -5.26 -0.62 -5.38
CA ALA A 210 -6.10 -0.30 -6.54
C ALA A 210 -7.59 -0.28 -6.15
N VAL A 211 -8.07 -1.25 -5.38
CA VAL A 211 -9.44 -1.28 -4.85
C VAL A 211 -9.69 -0.12 -3.88
N HIS A 212 -8.72 0.21 -3.02
CA HIS A 212 -8.80 1.33 -2.07
C HIS A 212 -8.94 2.68 -2.78
N ILE A 213 -8.13 2.91 -3.82
CA ILE A 213 -8.20 4.11 -4.66
C ILE A 213 -9.53 4.16 -5.42
N TRP A 214 -9.99 3.04 -5.97
CA TRP A 214 -11.27 2.97 -6.64
C TRP A 214 -12.46 3.29 -5.71
N ALA A 215 -12.48 2.71 -4.51
CA ALA A 215 -13.49 3.01 -3.49
C ALA A 215 -13.45 4.49 -3.08
N PHE A 216 -12.25 5.07 -2.95
CA PHE A 216 -12.04 6.48 -2.68
C PHE A 216 -12.58 7.36 -3.82
N HIS A 217 -12.32 7.03 -5.08
CA HIS A 217 -12.81 7.78 -6.23
C HIS A 217 -14.33 7.73 -6.37
N SER A 218 -14.97 6.61 -6.01
CA SER A 218 -16.43 6.50 -6.03
C SER A 218 -17.12 7.35 -4.96
N THR A 219 -16.44 7.62 -3.84
CA THR A 219 -16.97 8.40 -2.71
C THR A 219 -16.45 9.84 -2.65
N GLY A 220 -15.28 10.12 -3.22
CA GLY A 220 -14.61 11.41 -3.24
C GLY A 220 -13.95 11.82 -1.91
N ASN A 221 -13.19 12.92 -1.95
CA ASN A 221 -12.55 13.51 -0.79
C ASN A 221 -13.58 14.12 0.19
N ASN A 222 -13.35 13.96 1.49
CA ASN A 222 -14.06 14.80 2.46
C ASN A 222 -13.45 16.21 2.50
N ASN A 223 -14.31 17.20 2.70
CA ASN A 223 -13.87 18.58 2.92
C ASN A 223 -13.48 18.75 4.39
N PRO A 224 -12.27 19.28 4.72
CA PRO A 224 -11.84 19.43 6.11
C PRO A 224 -12.67 20.41 6.94
N THR A 225 -13.39 21.34 6.32
CA THR A 225 -14.09 22.42 7.04
C THR A 225 -15.59 22.53 6.79
N ARG A 226 -16.11 21.94 5.70
CA ARG A 226 -17.48 22.20 5.22
C ARG A 226 -18.37 20.97 5.01
N GLY A 227 -17.97 19.81 5.54
CA GLY A 227 -18.71 18.58 5.27
C GLY A 227 -18.58 18.10 3.82
N GLU A 228 -19.55 17.36 3.33
CA GLU A 228 -19.42 16.70 2.04
C GLU A 228 -19.72 17.62 0.84
N VAL A 229 -18.76 17.81 -0.02
CA VAL A 229 -18.93 18.44 -1.36
C VAL A 229 -19.94 17.68 -2.25
N ARG A 230 -20.24 16.47 -1.88
CA ARG A 230 -20.91 15.43 -2.66
C ARG A 230 -22.41 15.65 -2.94
N ARG A 231 -23.10 16.49 -2.17
CA ARG A 231 -24.55 16.68 -2.22
C ARG A 231 -25.00 18.00 -2.85
N GLY A 232 -24.07 18.77 -3.40
CA GLY A 232 -24.39 20.02 -4.05
C GLY A 232 -24.81 19.85 -5.53
N SER A 233 -25.45 20.87 -6.10
CA SER A 233 -25.62 20.98 -7.54
C SER A 233 -24.26 21.03 -8.25
N LYS A 234 -24.21 20.76 -9.58
CA LYS A 234 -22.97 20.91 -10.37
C LYS A 234 -22.29 22.26 -10.18
N GLU A 235 -23.06 23.33 -9.95
CA GLU A 235 -22.57 24.69 -9.72
C GLU A 235 -21.88 24.84 -8.35
N VAL A 236 -22.46 24.27 -7.30
CA VAL A 236 -21.85 24.27 -5.95
C VAL A 236 -20.57 23.47 -5.94
N VAL A 237 -20.55 22.31 -6.61
CA VAL A 237 -19.35 21.49 -6.76
C VAL A 237 -18.26 22.27 -7.50
N LYS A 238 -18.57 22.95 -8.61
CA LYS A 238 -17.61 23.77 -9.36
C LYS A 238 -17.05 24.95 -8.55
N LYS A 239 -17.84 25.53 -7.67
CA LYS A 239 -17.41 26.67 -6.84
C LYS A 239 -16.42 26.26 -5.74
N ASP A 240 -16.63 25.10 -5.13
CA ASP A 240 -15.86 24.63 -3.97
C ASP A 240 -14.75 23.63 -4.31
N THR A 241 -14.64 23.21 -5.57
CA THR A 241 -13.67 22.22 -6.01
C THR A 241 -12.79 22.72 -7.18
N LEU A 242 -11.69 22.01 -7.37
CA LEU A 242 -10.83 22.06 -8.55
C LEU A 242 -10.67 20.64 -9.10
N PRO A 243 -10.42 20.46 -10.41
CA PRO A 243 -10.01 19.15 -10.92
C PRO A 243 -8.73 18.70 -10.23
N PHE A 244 -8.60 17.39 -10.02
CA PHE A 244 -7.37 16.85 -9.42
C PHE A 244 -6.15 17.18 -10.30
N TRP A 245 -6.25 16.97 -11.60
CA TRP A 245 -5.26 17.41 -12.59
C TRP A 245 -5.57 18.81 -13.12
N PRO A 246 -4.60 19.73 -13.25
CA PRO A 246 -3.19 19.60 -12.82
C PRO A 246 -2.94 20.02 -11.38
N TYR A 247 -3.89 20.61 -10.68
CA TYR A 247 -3.70 21.36 -9.44
C TYR A 247 -3.13 20.51 -8.31
N PHE A 248 -3.79 19.41 -7.98
CA PHE A 248 -3.37 18.57 -6.86
C PHE A 248 -2.24 17.61 -7.24
N VAL A 249 -2.18 17.16 -8.49
CA VAL A 249 -1.04 16.35 -8.97
C VAL A 249 0.26 17.15 -8.87
N ILE A 250 0.27 18.44 -9.28
CA ILE A 250 1.45 19.29 -9.12
C ILE A 250 1.77 19.49 -7.64
N LYS A 251 0.76 19.78 -6.80
CA LYS A 251 0.94 19.96 -5.37
C LYS A 251 1.45 18.70 -4.65
N ASP A 252 1.10 17.51 -5.13
CA ASP A 252 1.52 16.24 -4.56
C ASP A 252 2.95 15.84 -5.01
N LEU A 253 3.48 16.46 -6.08
CA LEU A 253 4.84 16.24 -6.58
C LEU A 253 5.88 17.17 -5.95
N PHE A 254 5.48 18.28 -5.38
CA PHE A 254 6.33 19.29 -4.73
C PHE A 254 6.04 19.40 -3.23
#